data_8b29866a03d54eec24304cddd34cbb1a
#
_entry.id   8b29866a03d54eec24304cddd34cbb1a
#
_cell.length_a   1.000
_cell.length_b   1.000
_cell.length_c   1.000
_cell.angle_alpha   90.00
_cell.angle_beta   90.00
_cell.angle_gamma   90.00
#
_symmetry.space_group_name_H-M   'P 1'
#
loop_
_entity.id
_entity.type
_entity.pdbx_description
1 polymer ?
#
loop_
_entity_poly.entity_id
_entity_poly.type
_entity_poly.pdbx_seq_one_letter_code
_entity_poly.pdbx_strand_id
1 'polypeptide(L)'
;MKVKYTLLHKDKDTKARYGTLETNYGKFETPMFMPVGTQATVKTLDPEEIKEIGAGVILSNTYHLWLRPGEDIVAKAGGLHKFMNYDGPILTDCGGFQVFSLAKPKDISEEGVVFKSHINGEKLFLTPEKSIEIQNKLDTYIAMSFDECPPYPVTHEYMKNSVERTIRWAKRGKAVFNNPNQSLFGIVQGGEFEDLREWSCKETVKLGFDGYSIGGTSVGEDKPTMYKMIEYGIKYLPEDKPRYLMGVGEPTDLFEGVERGVDMFDCVLPTRLARHGHAFTRNGKINLRNAKYKEDFTPVDESCDCKCCKNYTKAYIRHLLVADETLGQRLLSIHNLRFLIRIMEEIREAIKEDRFLELKEEFYNNYKKK
;
A
#
# COMPACT_ATOMS: atom_id res chain seq x y z
N MET A 1 -22.23 -3.62 -1.94
CA MET A 1 -22.21 -2.73 -0.73
C MET A 1 -20.88 -2.00 -0.75
N LYS A 2 -20.86 -0.68 -0.52
CA LYS A 2 -19.61 0.07 -0.35
C LYS A 2 -18.91 -0.33 0.95
N VAL A 3 -17.61 -0.06 1.02
CA VAL A 3 -16.83 -0.29 2.22
C VAL A 3 -17.43 0.46 3.41
N LYS A 4 -17.53 -0.21 4.57
CA LYS A 4 -17.96 0.39 5.82
C LYS A 4 -16.86 0.21 6.86
N TYR A 5 -16.40 1.31 7.40
CA TYR A 5 -15.43 1.31 8.50
C TYR A 5 -16.15 1.50 9.84
N THR A 6 -15.74 0.73 10.83
CA THR A 6 -16.21 0.89 12.20
C THR A 6 -15.01 0.95 13.14
N LEU A 7 -14.84 2.11 13.79
CA LEU A 7 -13.85 2.28 14.86
C LEU A 7 -14.36 1.55 16.11
N LEU A 8 -13.56 0.64 16.65
CA LEU A 8 -13.92 -0.18 17.82
C LEU A 8 -13.17 0.24 19.08
N HIS A 9 -11.90 0.63 18.96
CA HIS A 9 -11.07 1.07 20.10
C HIS A 9 -10.01 2.07 19.63
N LYS A 10 -9.64 2.99 20.52
CA LYS A 10 -8.49 3.88 20.39
C LYS A 10 -7.56 3.62 21.55
N ASP A 11 -6.28 3.45 21.25
CA ASP A 11 -5.24 3.36 22.27
C ASP A 11 -5.24 4.63 23.14
N LYS A 12 -5.12 4.46 24.45
CA LYS A 12 -5.24 5.56 25.42
C LYS A 12 -4.10 6.58 25.36
N ASP A 13 -2.91 6.15 24.94
CA ASP A 13 -1.68 6.95 24.99
C ASP A 13 -1.28 7.50 23.63
N THR A 14 -1.88 7.01 22.53
CA THR A 14 -1.56 7.37 21.16
C THR A 14 -2.77 7.69 20.30
N LYS A 15 -2.57 7.87 18.98
CA LYS A 15 -3.67 7.97 18.02
C LYS A 15 -3.97 6.63 17.31
N ALA A 16 -3.33 5.55 17.76
CA ALA A 16 -3.54 4.23 17.19
C ALA A 16 -5.00 3.78 17.35
N ARG A 17 -5.53 3.16 16.29
CA ARG A 17 -6.94 2.81 16.17
C ARG A 17 -7.10 1.34 15.84
N TYR A 18 -7.97 0.64 16.56
CA TYR A 18 -8.46 -0.66 16.19
C TYR A 18 -9.87 -0.54 15.62
N GLY A 19 -10.10 -1.11 14.48
CA GLY A 19 -11.40 -1.05 13.82
C GLY A 19 -11.63 -2.21 12.87
N THR A 20 -12.73 -2.16 12.14
CA THR A 20 -13.08 -3.15 11.12
C THR A 20 -13.50 -2.50 9.82
N LEU A 21 -13.10 -3.13 8.71
CA LEU A 21 -13.49 -2.80 7.37
C LEU A 21 -14.45 -3.89 6.85
N GLU A 22 -15.73 -3.58 6.75
CA GLU A 22 -16.74 -4.48 6.19
C GLU A 22 -16.81 -4.32 4.66
N THR A 23 -16.78 -5.44 3.96
CA THR A 23 -16.80 -5.52 2.50
C THR A 23 -17.77 -6.61 2.03
N ASN A 24 -18.02 -6.72 0.73
CA ASN A 24 -18.76 -7.85 0.15
C ASN A 24 -18.01 -9.20 0.27
N TYR A 25 -16.71 -9.16 0.60
CA TYR A 25 -15.83 -10.32 0.73
C TYR A 25 -15.61 -10.73 2.19
N GLY A 26 -16.23 -10.04 3.13
CA GLY A 26 -16.08 -10.29 4.54
C GLY A 26 -15.69 -9.05 5.35
N LYS A 27 -15.37 -9.29 6.61
CA LYS A 27 -14.99 -8.27 7.58
C LYS A 27 -13.52 -8.44 7.94
N PHE A 28 -12.75 -7.38 7.81
CA PHE A 28 -11.31 -7.35 8.02
C PHE A 28 -10.96 -6.38 9.13
N GLU A 29 -10.01 -6.75 9.96
CA GLU A 29 -9.55 -5.92 11.07
C GLU A 29 -8.46 -4.93 10.60
N THR A 30 -8.46 -3.75 11.20
CA THR A 30 -7.44 -2.71 11.00
C THR A 30 -6.71 -2.40 12.31
N PRO A 31 -5.44 -1.96 12.30
CA PRO A 31 -4.60 -1.70 11.13
C PRO A 31 -4.27 -2.96 10.32
N MET A 32 -4.03 -2.79 9.01
CA MET A 32 -3.67 -3.89 8.12
C MET A 32 -2.57 -3.49 7.12
N PHE A 33 -1.82 -4.50 6.66
CA PHE A 33 -0.88 -4.39 5.54
C PHE A 33 -1.46 -5.08 4.31
N MET A 34 -1.46 -4.38 3.17
CA MET A 34 -1.98 -4.87 1.89
C MET A 34 -0.84 -5.33 0.98
N PRO A 35 -0.72 -6.62 0.65
CA PRO A 35 0.22 -7.10 -0.36
C PRO A 35 -0.04 -6.48 -1.73
N VAL A 36 1.04 -6.14 -2.47
CA VAL A 36 0.92 -5.48 -3.78
C VAL A 36 0.99 -6.50 -4.90
N GLY A 37 -0.10 -6.58 -5.66
CA GLY A 37 -0.26 -7.37 -6.87
C GLY A 37 -0.23 -6.52 -8.13
N THR A 38 0.93 -5.98 -8.51
CA THR A 38 1.12 -4.96 -9.55
C THR A 38 0.47 -5.31 -10.90
N GLN A 39 0.60 -6.54 -11.36
CA GLN A 39 0.11 -7.00 -12.66
C GLN A 39 -0.82 -8.20 -12.49
N ALA A 40 -1.91 -8.01 -11.76
CA ALA A 40 -2.86 -9.08 -11.44
C ALA A 40 -2.22 -10.28 -10.70
N THR A 41 -1.14 -10.05 -9.95
CA THR A 41 -0.51 -11.08 -9.13
C THR A 41 0.37 -10.44 -8.04
N VAL A 42 0.24 -10.90 -6.81
CA VAL A 42 1.26 -10.67 -5.78
C VAL A 42 2.47 -11.50 -6.20
N LYS A 43 3.62 -10.83 -6.39
CA LYS A 43 4.80 -11.46 -6.99
C LYS A 43 5.13 -12.82 -6.38
N THR A 44 5.08 -13.85 -7.21
CA THR A 44 5.38 -15.25 -6.91
C THR A 44 4.36 -16.01 -6.06
N LEU A 45 3.29 -15.38 -5.57
CA LEU A 45 2.24 -16.02 -4.79
C LEU A 45 0.98 -16.25 -5.63
N ASP A 46 0.32 -17.38 -5.39
CA ASP A 46 -1.03 -17.64 -5.88
C ASP A 46 -2.10 -17.12 -4.87
N PRO A 47 -3.39 -17.10 -5.25
CA PRO A 47 -4.48 -16.66 -4.38
C PRO A 47 -4.63 -17.46 -3.08
N GLU A 48 -4.32 -18.75 -3.09
CA GLU A 48 -4.41 -19.60 -1.90
C GLU A 48 -3.34 -19.19 -0.88
N GLU A 49 -2.11 -18.98 -1.33
CA GLU A 49 -1.01 -18.51 -0.49
C GLU A 49 -1.26 -17.11 0.08
N ILE A 50 -1.95 -16.23 -0.68
CA ILE A 50 -2.36 -14.91 -0.17
C ILE A 50 -3.34 -15.05 1.00
N LYS A 51 -4.26 -16.00 0.94
CA LYS A 51 -5.17 -16.30 2.05
C LYS A 51 -4.44 -16.95 3.23
N GLU A 52 -3.56 -17.91 2.96
CA GLU A 52 -2.78 -18.60 4.00
C GLU A 52 -1.91 -17.64 4.83
N ILE A 53 -1.38 -16.60 4.23
CA ILE A 53 -0.63 -15.57 4.97
C ILE A 53 -1.52 -14.60 5.76
N GLY A 54 -2.85 -14.68 5.63
CA GLY A 54 -3.80 -13.83 6.34
C GLY A 54 -3.98 -12.43 5.76
N ALA A 55 -3.73 -12.25 4.48
CA ALA A 55 -3.97 -10.95 3.82
C ALA A 55 -5.46 -10.62 3.78
N GLY A 56 -5.83 -9.41 4.21
CA GLY A 56 -7.21 -8.92 4.16
C GLY A 56 -7.55 -8.33 2.79
N VAL A 57 -6.88 -7.26 2.42
CA VAL A 57 -7.03 -6.55 1.14
C VAL A 57 -5.71 -6.66 0.37
N ILE A 58 -5.76 -6.83 -0.94
CA ILE A 58 -4.59 -6.69 -1.81
C ILE A 58 -4.69 -5.45 -2.67
N LEU A 59 -3.55 -4.94 -3.14
CA LEU A 59 -3.49 -3.79 -4.04
C LEU A 59 -3.05 -4.23 -5.44
N SER A 60 -3.69 -3.69 -6.48
CA SER A 60 -3.26 -3.82 -7.88
C SER A 60 -3.08 -2.45 -8.53
N ASN A 61 -2.22 -2.36 -9.55
CA ASN A 61 -1.85 -1.08 -10.14
C ASN A 61 -2.61 -0.81 -11.44
N THR A 62 -3.41 0.25 -11.47
CA THR A 62 -4.20 0.69 -12.62
C THR A 62 -3.34 0.94 -13.85
N TYR A 63 -2.22 1.66 -13.72
CA TYR A 63 -1.30 1.94 -14.82
C TYR A 63 -0.80 0.67 -15.53
N HIS A 64 -0.32 -0.31 -14.76
CA HIS A 64 0.22 -1.54 -15.32
C HIS A 64 -0.84 -2.39 -16.01
N LEU A 65 -2.04 -2.48 -15.41
CA LEU A 65 -3.14 -3.26 -15.97
C LEU A 65 -3.77 -2.59 -17.20
N TRP A 66 -3.76 -1.26 -17.27
CA TRP A 66 -4.16 -0.51 -18.46
C TRP A 66 -3.23 -0.80 -19.64
N LEU A 67 -1.91 -0.79 -19.41
CA LEU A 67 -0.94 -1.06 -20.47
C LEU A 67 -0.90 -2.54 -20.87
N ARG A 68 -1.09 -3.44 -19.92
CA ARG A 68 -1.06 -4.89 -20.16
C ARG A 68 -1.72 -5.66 -19.03
N PRO A 69 -2.76 -6.48 -19.31
CA PRO A 69 -3.24 -6.86 -20.66
C PRO A 69 -4.13 -5.82 -21.33
N GLY A 70 -4.51 -4.73 -20.65
CA GLY A 70 -5.53 -3.77 -21.02
C GLY A 70 -6.83 -3.98 -20.24
N GLU A 71 -7.45 -2.87 -19.83
CA GLU A 71 -8.66 -2.89 -19.00
C GLU A 71 -9.85 -3.57 -19.70
N ASP A 72 -9.93 -3.52 -21.03
CA ASP A 72 -11.00 -4.16 -21.79
C ASP A 72 -10.90 -5.70 -21.78
N ILE A 73 -9.68 -6.24 -21.74
CA ILE A 73 -9.46 -7.69 -21.61
C ILE A 73 -9.89 -8.16 -20.22
N VAL A 74 -9.53 -7.42 -19.19
CA VAL A 74 -9.93 -7.72 -17.81
C VAL A 74 -11.44 -7.63 -17.64
N ALA A 75 -12.08 -6.60 -18.23
CA ALA A 75 -13.55 -6.46 -18.22
C ALA A 75 -14.24 -7.64 -18.91
N LYS A 76 -13.75 -8.09 -20.07
CA LYS A 76 -14.28 -9.28 -20.78
C LYS A 76 -14.14 -10.56 -19.95
N ALA A 77 -13.13 -10.67 -19.10
CA ALA A 77 -12.96 -11.79 -18.18
C ALA A 77 -13.94 -11.72 -16.97
N GLY A 78 -14.69 -10.63 -16.83
CA GLY A 78 -15.64 -10.40 -15.75
C GLY A 78 -15.04 -9.69 -14.53
N GLY A 79 -14.04 -8.82 -14.77
CA GLY A 79 -13.36 -8.03 -13.77
C GLY A 79 -12.09 -8.70 -13.22
N LEU A 80 -11.31 -7.91 -12.44
CA LEU A 80 -9.99 -8.34 -11.98
C LEU A 80 -10.07 -9.56 -11.03
N HIS A 81 -11.10 -9.64 -10.18
CA HIS A 81 -11.31 -10.77 -9.27
C HIS A 81 -11.40 -12.10 -10.03
N LYS A 82 -12.21 -12.15 -11.09
CA LYS A 82 -12.33 -13.35 -11.93
C LYS A 82 -11.08 -13.61 -12.75
N PHE A 83 -10.47 -12.55 -13.28
CA PHE A 83 -9.24 -12.65 -14.06
C PHE A 83 -8.09 -13.26 -13.26
N MET A 84 -7.97 -12.89 -11.96
CA MET A 84 -6.96 -13.42 -11.05
C MET A 84 -7.37 -14.70 -10.32
N ASN A 85 -8.63 -15.11 -10.40
CA ASN A 85 -9.22 -16.13 -9.53
C ASN A 85 -9.05 -15.81 -8.03
N TYR A 86 -9.26 -14.53 -7.66
CA TYR A 86 -9.11 -14.05 -6.29
C TYR A 86 -10.47 -13.58 -5.74
N ASP A 87 -10.89 -14.14 -4.61
CA ASP A 87 -12.19 -13.88 -3.98
C ASP A 87 -12.10 -12.99 -2.73
N GLY A 88 -11.01 -12.27 -2.56
CA GLY A 88 -10.84 -11.22 -1.54
C GLY A 88 -10.99 -9.81 -2.11
N PRO A 89 -11.08 -8.77 -1.25
CA PRO A 89 -11.17 -7.40 -1.72
C PRO A 89 -9.86 -6.92 -2.36
N ILE A 90 -10.00 -6.24 -3.50
CA ILE A 90 -8.89 -5.63 -4.25
C ILE A 90 -9.06 -4.11 -4.22
N LEU A 91 -7.98 -3.40 -3.87
CA LEU A 91 -7.84 -1.96 -4.06
C LEU A 91 -7.00 -1.71 -5.32
N THR A 92 -7.44 -0.82 -6.21
CA THR A 92 -6.58 -0.31 -7.28
C THR A 92 -6.10 1.09 -6.96
N ASP A 93 -4.80 1.36 -7.19
CA ASP A 93 -4.30 2.72 -7.20
C ASP A 93 -4.89 3.52 -8.37
N CYS A 94 -4.65 4.84 -8.42
CA CYS A 94 -5.14 5.68 -9.51
C CYS A 94 -4.25 5.66 -10.77
N GLY A 95 -3.07 5.03 -10.71
CA GLY A 95 -2.04 5.06 -11.77
C GLY A 95 -1.18 6.33 -11.79
N GLY A 96 -1.45 7.31 -10.92
CA GLY A 96 -0.78 8.61 -10.92
C GLY A 96 0.72 8.50 -10.62
N PHE A 97 1.12 7.84 -9.55
CA PHE A 97 2.52 7.75 -9.15
C PHE A 97 3.43 7.23 -10.27
N GLN A 98 3.02 6.18 -11.00
CA GLN A 98 3.79 5.60 -12.10
C GLN A 98 3.90 6.59 -13.27
N VAL A 99 2.80 7.27 -13.60
CA VAL A 99 2.75 8.26 -14.68
C VAL A 99 3.64 9.45 -14.36
N PHE A 100 3.58 9.99 -13.15
CA PHE A 100 4.41 11.13 -12.74
C PHE A 100 5.91 10.80 -12.70
N SER A 101 6.28 9.55 -12.42
CA SER A 101 7.67 9.10 -12.49
C SER A 101 8.22 9.08 -13.93
N LEU A 102 7.34 8.99 -14.94
CA LEU A 102 7.67 8.93 -16.37
C LEU A 102 7.47 10.27 -17.10
N ALA A 103 6.62 11.14 -16.57
CA ALA A 103 6.30 12.45 -17.16
C ALA A 103 7.30 13.52 -16.72
N LYS A 104 7.42 14.56 -17.55
CA LYS A 104 8.13 15.79 -17.17
C LYS A 104 7.09 16.82 -16.67
N PRO A 105 7.47 17.81 -15.85
CA PRO A 105 6.54 18.84 -15.38
C PRO A 105 5.73 19.53 -16.49
N LYS A 106 6.35 19.73 -17.67
CA LYS A 106 5.71 20.31 -18.87
C LYS A 106 4.63 19.43 -19.50
N ASP A 107 4.60 18.15 -19.17
CA ASP A 107 3.66 17.17 -19.71
C ASP A 107 2.40 17.05 -18.81
N ILE A 108 2.36 17.82 -17.71
CA ILE A 108 1.23 17.90 -16.76
C ILE A 108 0.42 19.15 -17.10
N SER A 109 -0.86 18.99 -17.34
CA SER A 109 -1.83 20.06 -17.61
C SER A 109 -3.03 19.96 -16.68
N GLU A 110 -3.96 20.92 -16.79
CA GLU A 110 -5.24 20.84 -16.05
C GLU A 110 -6.10 19.66 -16.52
N GLU A 111 -5.98 19.26 -17.78
CA GLU A 111 -6.75 18.18 -18.38
C GLU A 111 -6.25 16.81 -17.91
N GLY A 112 -4.92 16.65 -17.68
CA GLY A 112 -4.31 15.37 -17.34
C GLY A 112 -2.81 15.36 -17.61
N VAL A 113 -2.25 14.16 -17.76
CA VAL A 113 -0.81 13.93 -17.89
C VAL A 113 -0.49 13.16 -19.17
N VAL A 114 0.43 13.70 -19.96
CA VAL A 114 0.98 13.03 -21.14
C VAL A 114 2.26 12.30 -20.74
N PHE A 115 2.38 11.05 -21.11
CA PHE A 115 3.57 10.24 -20.84
C PHE A 115 3.84 9.24 -21.96
N LYS A 116 5.01 8.56 -21.90
CA LYS A 116 5.33 7.48 -22.82
C LYS A 116 5.22 6.13 -22.10
N SER A 117 4.51 5.18 -22.73
CA SER A 117 4.46 3.79 -22.28
C SER A 117 5.87 3.22 -22.17
N HIS A 118 6.18 2.61 -21.02
CA HIS A 118 7.46 1.91 -20.83
C HIS A 118 7.55 0.59 -21.59
N ILE A 119 6.43 0.11 -22.18
CA ILE A 119 6.38 -1.15 -22.93
C ILE A 119 6.81 -0.95 -24.38
N ASN A 120 6.22 0.06 -25.04
CA ASN A 120 6.37 0.25 -26.49
C ASN A 120 6.71 1.70 -26.90
N GLY A 121 6.87 2.61 -25.92
CA GLY A 121 7.18 4.02 -26.17
C GLY A 121 6.02 4.86 -26.70
N GLU A 122 4.81 4.29 -26.84
CA GLU A 122 3.62 5.01 -27.28
C GLU A 122 3.29 6.19 -26.38
N LYS A 123 2.90 7.31 -26.98
CA LYS A 123 2.47 8.49 -26.26
C LYS A 123 1.02 8.32 -25.80
N LEU A 124 0.80 8.37 -24.49
CA LEU A 124 -0.49 8.17 -23.85
C LEU A 124 -0.88 9.40 -23.05
N PHE A 125 -2.17 9.54 -22.82
CA PHE A 125 -2.77 10.63 -22.06
C PHE A 125 -3.69 10.08 -20.98
N LEU A 126 -3.38 10.33 -19.72
CA LEU A 126 -4.18 9.91 -18.59
C LEU A 126 -4.84 11.14 -17.95
N THR A 127 -6.16 11.10 -17.88
CA THR A 127 -7.00 12.10 -17.23
C THR A 127 -7.65 11.54 -15.98
N PRO A 128 -8.19 12.37 -15.07
CA PRO A 128 -8.98 11.89 -13.94
C PRO A 128 -10.13 10.97 -14.34
N GLU A 129 -10.83 11.32 -15.41
CA GLU A 129 -11.95 10.52 -15.94
C GLU A 129 -11.46 9.18 -16.47
N LYS A 130 -10.36 9.18 -17.25
CA LYS A 130 -9.79 7.93 -17.80
C LYS A 130 -9.28 7.00 -16.70
N SER A 131 -8.65 7.54 -15.65
CA SER A 131 -8.24 6.74 -14.49
C SER A 131 -9.44 6.04 -13.83
N ILE A 132 -10.54 6.74 -13.61
CA ILE A 132 -11.77 6.16 -13.06
C ILE A 132 -12.41 5.15 -14.03
N GLU A 133 -12.44 5.46 -15.33
CA GLU A 133 -12.95 4.53 -16.35
C GLU A 133 -12.20 3.19 -16.31
N ILE A 134 -10.87 3.23 -16.27
CA ILE A 134 -10.05 2.03 -16.18
C ILE A 134 -10.38 1.25 -14.90
N GLN A 135 -10.43 1.91 -13.74
CA GLN A 135 -10.75 1.26 -12.47
C GLN A 135 -12.16 0.67 -12.44
N ASN A 136 -13.14 1.35 -13.07
CA ASN A 136 -14.50 0.81 -13.23
C ASN A 136 -14.49 -0.47 -14.07
N LYS A 137 -13.70 -0.53 -15.16
CA LYS A 137 -13.56 -1.73 -16.01
C LYS A 137 -12.81 -2.87 -15.33
N LEU A 138 -11.81 -2.55 -14.50
CA LEU A 138 -11.14 -3.54 -13.66
C LEU A 138 -12.09 -4.13 -12.61
N ASP A 139 -13.16 -3.43 -12.26
CA ASP A 139 -14.22 -3.82 -11.31
C ASP A 139 -13.65 -4.29 -9.96
N THR A 140 -12.70 -3.52 -9.43
CA THR A 140 -12.12 -3.76 -8.11
C THR A 140 -13.01 -3.19 -7.01
N TYR A 141 -12.81 -3.63 -5.76
CA TYR A 141 -13.70 -3.23 -4.67
C TYR A 141 -13.47 -1.79 -4.19
N ILE A 142 -12.21 -1.32 -4.22
CA ILE A 142 -11.82 0.04 -3.84
C ILE A 142 -11.05 0.67 -5.00
N ALA A 143 -11.51 1.83 -5.46
CA ALA A 143 -10.81 2.68 -6.42
C ALA A 143 -10.23 3.92 -5.72
N MET A 144 -9.20 4.51 -6.31
CA MET A 144 -8.55 5.73 -5.82
C MET A 144 -8.81 6.91 -6.74
N SER A 145 -9.02 8.10 -6.18
CA SER A 145 -9.09 9.34 -6.96
C SER A 145 -7.74 9.63 -7.63
N PHE A 146 -7.78 10.26 -8.81
CA PHE A 146 -6.55 10.65 -9.49
C PHE A 146 -5.93 11.88 -8.83
N ASP A 147 -4.63 11.82 -8.54
CA ASP A 147 -3.87 12.88 -7.86
C ASP A 147 -2.57 13.18 -8.60
N GLU A 148 -2.02 14.35 -8.40
CA GLU A 148 -0.65 14.67 -8.78
C GLU A 148 0.28 14.38 -7.58
N CYS A 149 1.29 13.53 -7.79
CA CYS A 149 2.33 13.24 -6.81
C CYS A 149 3.63 13.96 -7.22
N PRO A 150 3.90 15.17 -6.71
CA PRO A 150 5.13 15.90 -7.02
C PRO A 150 6.38 15.17 -6.54
N PRO A 151 7.53 15.38 -7.19
CA PRO A 151 8.80 14.89 -6.67
C PRO A 151 9.18 15.63 -5.37
N TYR A 152 10.13 15.09 -4.63
CA TYR A 152 10.71 15.72 -3.44
C TYR A 152 12.19 16.04 -3.67
N PRO A 153 12.70 17.22 -3.28
CA PRO A 153 11.94 18.37 -2.76
C PRO A 153 11.30 19.22 -3.88
N VAL A 154 10.27 19.99 -3.54
CA VAL A 154 9.67 21.00 -4.42
C VAL A 154 9.43 22.30 -3.66
N THR A 155 9.21 23.41 -4.39
CA THR A 155 8.85 24.69 -3.77
C THR A 155 7.42 24.68 -3.23
N HIS A 156 7.12 25.49 -2.23
CA HIS A 156 5.77 25.66 -1.70
C HIS A 156 4.78 26.09 -2.79
N GLU A 157 5.18 27.00 -3.68
CA GLU A 157 4.35 27.47 -4.80
C GLU A 157 3.97 26.34 -5.76
N TYR A 158 4.95 25.49 -6.16
CA TYR A 158 4.66 24.33 -7.00
C TYR A 158 3.69 23.39 -6.30
N MET A 159 3.95 23.06 -5.03
CA MET A 159 3.10 22.18 -4.24
C MET A 159 1.69 22.73 -4.12
N LYS A 160 1.52 24.05 -3.90
CA LYS A 160 0.21 24.69 -3.85
C LYS A 160 -0.57 24.48 -5.15
N ASN A 161 0.04 24.75 -6.29
CA ASN A 161 -0.60 24.55 -7.59
C ASN A 161 -0.98 23.08 -7.82
N SER A 162 -0.12 22.16 -7.38
CA SER A 162 -0.34 20.73 -7.49
C SER A 162 -1.51 20.23 -6.61
N VAL A 163 -1.60 20.66 -5.36
CA VAL A 163 -2.71 20.24 -4.48
C VAL A 163 -4.04 20.84 -4.95
N GLU A 164 -4.06 22.07 -5.45
CA GLU A 164 -5.25 22.68 -6.03
C GLU A 164 -5.73 21.91 -7.27
N ARG A 165 -4.81 21.52 -8.16
CA ARG A 165 -5.09 20.66 -9.31
C ARG A 165 -5.62 19.30 -8.86
N THR A 166 -4.98 18.66 -7.89
CA THR A 166 -5.42 17.38 -7.31
C THR A 166 -6.88 17.44 -6.84
N ILE A 167 -7.30 18.52 -6.16
CA ILE A 167 -8.70 18.70 -5.74
C ILE A 167 -9.64 18.85 -6.93
N ARG A 168 -9.26 19.61 -7.97
CA ARG A 168 -10.07 19.72 -9.20
C ARG A 168 -10.19 18.37 -9.92
N TRP A 169 -9.11 17.63 -10.01
CA TRP A 169 -9.08 16.28 -10.58
C TRP A 169 -9.94 15.29 -9.77
N ALA A 170 -9.87 15.35 -8.44
CA ALA A 170 -10.70 14.53 -7.56
C ALA A 170 -12.21 14.80 -7.79
N LYS A 171 -12.60 16.06 -7.98
CA LYS A 171 -13.99 16.43 -8.34
C LYS A 171 -14.41 15.82 -9.68
N ARG A 172 -13.56 15.97 -10.72
CA ARG A 172 -13.82 15.45 -12.06
C ARG A 172 -13.95 13.92 -12.06
N GLY A 173 -12.99 13.22 -11.45
CA GLY A 173 -13.02 11.75 -11.33
C GLY A 173 -14.26 11.27 -10.57
N LYS A 174 -14.61 11.93 -9.46
CA LYS A 174 -15.79 11.58 -8.68
C LYS A 174 -17.10 11.79 -9.48
N ALA A 175 -17.17 12.80 -10.33
CA ALA A 175 -18.35 13.07 -11.15
C ALA A 175 -18.67 11.97 -12.16
N VAL A 176 -17.65 11.23 -12.64
CA VAL A 176 -17.81 10.11 -13.59
C VAL A 176 -17.78 8.74 -12.90
N PHE A 177 -17.52 8.70 -11.61
CA PHE A 177 -17.54 7.47 -10.83
C PHE A 177 -18.98 7.00 -10.62
N ASN A 178 -19.35 5.87 -11.21
CA ASN A 178 -20.72 5.37 -11.27
C ASN A 178 -20.89 3.90 -10.88
N ASN A 179 -19.83 3.20 -10.48
CA ASN A 179 -19.94 1.80 -10.07
C ASN A 179 -20.54 1.72 -8.65
N PRO A 180 -21.77 1.19 -8.46
CA PRO A 180 -22.43 1.13 -7.16
C PRO A 180 -21.81 0.11 -6.20
N ASN A 181 -21.04 -0.83 -6.73
CA ASN A 181 -20.38 -1.90 -5.95
C ASN A 181 -18.94 -1.56 -5.56
N GLN A 182 -18.42 -0.45 -6.05
CA GLN A 182 -17.06 0.00 -5.81
C GLN A 182 -17.06 1.20 -4.85
N SER A 183 -16.09 1.25 -3.95
CA SER A 183 -15.83 2.41 -3.08
C SER A 183 -14.76 3.30 -3.71
N LEU A 184 -14.87 4.61 -3.50
CA LEU A 184 -13.89 5.57 -3.99
C LEU A 184 -13.19 6.25 -2.82
N PHE A 185 -11.86 6.18 -2.76
CA PHE A 185 -11.03 6.85 -1.77
C PHE A 185 -10.42 8.13 -2.34
N GLY A 186 -10.41 9.19 -1.52
CA GLY A 186 -9.73 10.44 -1.84
C GLY A 186 -8.27 10.42 -1.40
N ILE A 187 -7.41 11.21 -2.07
CA ILE A 187 -5.99 11.31 -1.74
C ILE A 187 -5.66 12.73 -1.28
N VAL A 188 -5.04 12.83 -0.10
CA VAL A 188 -4.52 14.06 0.49
C VAL A 188 -3.06 14.22 0.10
N GLN A 189 -2.74 15.31 -0.59
CA GLN A 189 -1.39 15.72 -0.98
C GLN A 189 -0.99 16.99 -0.18
N GLY A 190 0.23 17.51 -0.37
CA GLY A 190 0.70 18.76 0.25
C GLY A 190 2.18 18.78 0.61
N GLY A 191 2.93 17.71 0.26
CA GLY A 191 4.36 17.61 0.55
C GLY A 191 4.66 17.75 2.05
N GLU A 192 5.75 18.44 2.38
CA GLU A 192 6.16 18.72 3.76
C GLU A 192 5.47 19.97 4.36
N PHE A 193 4.60 20.66 3.60
CA PHE A 193 3.99 21.92 4.01
C PHE A 193 2.69 21.69 4.80
N GLU A 194 2.70 22.05 6.09
CA GLU A 194 1.57 21.85 7.00
C GLU A 194 0.29 22.53 6.50
N ASP A 195 0.40 23.82 6.10
CA ASP A 195 -0.72 24.60 5.60
C ASP A 195 -1.39 23.98 4.37
N LEU A 196 -0.58 23.45 3.43
CA LEU A 196 -1.08 22.81 2.22
C LEU A 196 -1.70 21.42 2.51
N ARG A 197 -1.12 20.65 3.41
CA ARG A 197 -1.70 19.37 3.87
C ARG A 197 -3.03 19.60 4.57
N GLU A 198 -3.10 20.59 5.46
CA GLU A 198 -4.34 20.94 6.15
C GLU A 198 -5.43 21.38 5.17
N TRP A 199 -5.11 22.28 4.24
CA TRP A 199 -6.02 22.72 3.21
C TRP A 199 -6.49 21.56 2.33
N SER A 200 -5.56 20.79 1.81
CA SER A 200 -5.84 19.61 0.96
C SER A 200 -6.76 18.61 1.67
N CYS A 201 -6.46 18.30 2.95
CA CYS A 201 -7.29 17.41 3.74
C CYS A 201 -8.73 17.91 3.87
N LYS A 202 -8.91 19.16 4.25
CA LYS A 202 -10.24 19.78 4.39
C LYS A 202 -11.03 19.78 3.08
N GLU A 203 -10.38 20.13 1.98
CA GLU A 203 -11.04 20.15 0.66
C GLU A 203 -11.39 18.74 0.17
N THR A 204 -10.50 17.75 0.39
CA THR A 204 -10.76 16.36 0.04
C THR A 204 -11.94 15.79 0.86
N VAL A 205 -12.00 16.10 2.16
CA VAL A 205 -13.10 15.66 3.04
C VAL A 205 -14.44 16.25 2.61
N LYS A 206 -14.50 17.52 2.18
CA LYS A 206 -15.73 18.14 1.65
C LYS A 206 -16.29 17.43 0.43
N LEU A 207 -15.45 16.74 -0.35
CA LEU A 207 -15.90 15.95 -1.49
C LEU A 207 -16.65 14.66 -1.09
N GLY A 208 -16.50 14.19 0.14
CA GLY A 208 -17.26 13.06 0.69
C GLY A 208 -16.89 11.72 0.05
N PHE A 209 -15.68 11.22 0.26
CA PHE A 209 -15.21 9.91 -0.17
C PHE A 209 -15.59 8.80 0.82
N ASP A 210 -15.51 7.54 0.37
CA ASP A 210 -15.77 6.37 1.21
C ASP A 210 -14.60 6.06 2.16
N GLY A 211 -13.40 6.56 1.85
CA GLY A 211 -12.17 6.50 2.65
C GLY A 211 -11.17 7.55 2.18
N TYR A 212 -10.07 7.69 2.92
CA TYR A 212 -9.07 8.72 2.65
C TYR A 212 -7.67 8.15 2.74
N SER A 213 -6.78 8.61 1.84
CA SER A 213 -5.37 8.25 1.87
C SER A 213 -4.46 9.47 1.99
N ILE A 214 -3.28 9.24 2.52
CA ILE A 214 -2.18 10.19 2.61
C ILE A 214 -1.20 9.79 1.52
N GLY A 215 -1.12 10.63 0.49
CA GLY A 215 -0.17 10.47 -0.62
C GLY A 215 1.03 11.39 -0.50
N GLY A 216 1.98 11.23 -1.42
CA GLY A 216 3.19 12.06 -1.50
C GLY A 216 4.14 11.88 -0.32
N THR A 217 4.17 10.67 0.27
CA THR A 217 5.14 10.22 1.28
C THR A 217 6.01 9.11 0.70
N SER A 218 7.19 8.87 1.26
CA SER A 218 8.19 7.91 0.75
C SER A 218 8.66 8.23 -0.69
N VAL A 219 8.77 9.52 -1.01
CA VAL A 219 9.21 10.03 -2.33
C VAL A 219 10.63 10.60 -2.31
N GLY A 220 11.36 10.42 -1.20
CA GLY A 220 12.76 10.85 -1.05
C GLY A 220 13.06 11.68 0.20
N GLU A 221 12.03 12.04 0.98
CA GLU A 221 12.17 12.72 2.26
C GLU A 221 12.78 11.80 3.33
N ASP A 222 13.33 12.43 4.39
CA ASP A 222 13.75 11.69 5.57
C ASP A 222 12.56 11.24 6.43
N LYS A 223 12.80 10.27 7.31
CA LYS A 223 11.73 9.70 8.14
C LYS A 223 11.05 10.71 9.08
N PRO A 224 11.78 11.60 9.79
CA PRO A 224 11.15 12.63 10.59
C PRO A 224 10.20 13.54 9.81
N THR A 225 10.60 13.93 8.59
CA THR A 225 9.75 14.71 7.67
C THR A 225 8.52 13.90 7.26
N MET A 226 8.68 12.64 6.85
CA MET A 226 7.55 11.76 6.51
C MET A 226 6.54 11.66 7.66
N TYR A 227 7.00 11.49 8.90
CA TYR A 227 6.11 11.37 10.06
C TYR A 227 5.32 12.66 10.32
N LYS A 228 5.93 13.84 10.15
CA LYS A 228 5.20 15.12 10.20
C LYS A 228 4.16 15.25 9.08
N MET A 229 4.52 14.83 7.86
CA MET A 229 3.58 14.84 6.73
C MET A 229 2.34 13.98 7.01
N ILE A 230 2.51 12.84 7.70
CA ILE A 230 1.38 12.01 8.14
C ILE A 230 0.52 12.76 9.17
N GLU A 231 1.15 13.35 10.19
CA GLU A 231 0.45 14.10 11.24
C GLU A 231 -0.40 15.24 10.67
N TYR A 232 0.17 16.01 9.74
CA TYR A 232 -0.53 17.12 9.08
C TYR A 232 -1.69 16.63 8.21
N GLY A 233 -1.48 15.53 7.46
CA GLY A 233 -2.47 14.99 6.53
C GLY A 233 -3.64 14.28 7.21
N ILE A 234 -3.44 13.73 8.42
CA ILE A 234 -4.46 12.92 9.12
C ILE A 234 -5.34 13.74 10.05
N LYS A 235 -4.89 14.93 10.46
CA LYS A 235 -5.47 15.75 11.52
C LYS A 235 -6.96 16.04 11.35
N TYR A 236 -7.42 16.20 10.12
CA TYR A 236 -8.80 16.56 9.81
C TYR A 236 -9.59 15.44 9.13
N LEU A 237 -9.03 14.23 9.02
CA LEU A 237 -9.73 13.10 8.44
C LEU A 237 -10.83 12.60 9.38
N PRO A 238 -12.02 12.22 8.86
CA PRO A 238 -13.11 11.68 9.67
C PRO A 238 -12.70 10.42 10.44
N GLU A 239 -13.26 10.25 11.64
CA GLU A 239 -12.98 9.08 12.47
C GLU A 239 -13.72 7.82 12.02
N ASP A 240 -14.86 7.98 11.38
CA ASP A 240 -15.72 6.92 10.83
C ASP A 240 -15.31 6.45 9.43
N LYS A 241 -14.13 6.87 8.96
CA LYS A 241 -13.57 6.50 7.66
C LYS A 241 -12.21 5.83 7.81
N PRO A 242 -11.87 4.86 6.94
CA PRO A 242 -10.54 4.25 6.93
C PRO A 242 -9.50 5.26 6.41
N ARG A 243 -8.29 5.18 6.98
CA ARG A 243 -7.15 6.05 6.67
C ARG A 243 -6.01 5.21 6.12
N TYR A 244 -5.62 5.47 4.91
CA TYR A 244 -4.63 4.69 4.17
C TYR A 244 -3.36 5.52 3.93
N LEU A 245 -2.20 5.00 4.33
CA LEU A 245 -0.88 5.56 4.03
C LEU A 245 -0.26 4.79 2.88
N MET A 246 -0.03 5.49 1.76
CA MET A 246 0.40 4.89 0.50
C MET A 246 1.90 4.64 0.45
N GLY A 247 2.30 3.44 0.01
CA GLY A 247 3.69 3.10 -0.34
C GLY A 247 4.64 2.89 0.83
N VAL A 248 4.15 2.72 2.05
CA VAL A 248 4.95 2.55 3.27
C VAL A 248 4.87 1.12 3.80
N GLY A 249 6.03 0.46 3.98
CA GLY A 249 6.09 -0.96 4.39
C GLY A 249 7.38 -1.40 5.07
N GLU A 250 8.22 -0.48 5.51
CA GLU A 250 9.30 -0.80 6.45
C GLU A 250 8.67 -1.08 7.83
N PRO A 251 9.03 -2.18 8.52
CA PRO A 251 8.38 -2.54 9.79
C PRO A 251 8.30 -1.41 10.83
N THR A 252 9.37 -0.65 11.00
CA THR A 252 9.36 0.50 11.92
C THR A 252 8.42 1.61 11.50
N ASP A 253 8.27 1.86 10.19
CA ASP A 253 7.37 2.90 9.68
C ASP A 253 5.90 2.50 9.81
N LEU A 254 5.60 1.20 9.85
CA LEU A 254 4.25 0.71 10.16
C LEU A 254 3.85 1.09 11.59
N PHE A 255 4.73 0.90 12.58
CA PHE A 255 4.48 1.36 13.94
C PHE A 255 4.28 2.87 14.01
N GLU A 256 5.13 3.65 13.34
CA GLU A 256 5.03 5.11 13.32
C GLU A 256 3.72 5.60 12.67
N GLY A 257 3.29 4.96 11.58
CA GLY A 257 2.03 5.28 10.93
C GLY A 257 0.82 4.94 11.80
N VAL A 258 0.81 3.75 12.41
CA VAL A 258 -0.27 3.32 13.31
C VAL A 258 -0.38 4.22 14.54
N GLU A 259 0.75 4.58 15.18
CA GLU A 259 0.79 5.52 16.30
C GLU A 259 0.08 6.83 15.98
N ARG A 260 0.17 7.28 14.71
CA ARG A 260 -0.45 8.51 14.21
C ARG A 260 -1.88 8.33 13.74
N GLY A 261 -2.42 7.11 13.77
CA GLY A 261 -3.82 6.81 13.46
C GLY A 261 -4.08 6.35 12.03
N VAL A 262 -3.09 5.74 11.35
CA VAL A 262 -3.25 5.08 10.05
C VAL A 262 -3.83 3.68 10.23
N ASP A 263 -4.75 3.27 9.34
CA ASP A 263 -5.43 1.98 9.36
C ASP A 263 -4.95 1.01 8.28
N MET A 264 -4.47 1.50 7.14
CA MET A 264 -4.14 0.68 5.98
C MET A 264 -2.79 1.09 5.40
N PHE A 265 -2.01 0.11 4.96
CA PHE A 265 -0.68 0.30 4.39
C PHE A 265 -0.49 -0.63 3.20
N ASP A 266 0.32 -0.22 2.23
CA ASP A 266 0.83 -1.07 1.16
C ASP A 266 2.29 -0.79 0.90
N CYS A 267 3.03 -1.76 0.41
CA CYS A 267 4.35 -1.52 -0.17
C CYS A 267 4.81 -2.74 -0.99
N VAL A 268 5.55 -2.48 -2.05
CA VAL A 268 6.23 -3.53 -2.83
C VAL A 268 7.49 -4.07 -2.13
N LEU A 269 7.93 -3.41 -1.06
CA LEU A 269 9.20 -3.71 -0.36
C LEU A 269 9.34 -5.19 0.04
N PRO A 270 8.36 -5.85 0.69
CA PRO A 270 8.53 -7.23 1.16
C PRO A 270 8.85 -8.21 0.03
N THR A 271 8.12 -8.17 -1.08
CA THR A 271 8.37 -9.04 -2.23
C THR A 271 9.59 -8.59 -3.04
N ARG A 272 9.90 -7.30 -3.08
CA ARG A 272 11.13 -6.79 -3.70
C ARG A 272 12.36 -7.31 -2.96
N LEU A 273 12.40 -7.18 -1.64
CA LEU A 273 13.48 -7.70 -0.79
C LEU A 273 13.65 -9.21 -0.95
N ALA A 274 12.56 -9.96 -0.97
CA ALA A 274 12.56 -11.41 -1.16
C ALA A 274 13.26 -11.83 -2.46
N ARG A 275 12.93 -11.16 -3.58
CA ARG A 275 13.58 -11.43 -4.88
C ARG A 275 15.09 -11.15 -4.89
N HIS A 276 15.56 -10.28 -4.01
CA HIS A 276 16.98 -9.99 -3.80
C HIS A 276 17.62 -10.81 -2.68
N GLY A 277 16.90 -11.79 -2.11
CA GLY A 277 17.40 -12.68 -1.09
C GLY A 277 17.39 -12.11 0.34
N HIS A 278 16.67 -11.01 0.56
CA HIS A 278 16.54 -10.40 1.89
C HIS A 278 15.25 -10.85 2.57
N ALA A 279 15.35 -11.10 3.87
CA ALA A 279 14.23 -11.44 4.74
C ALA A 279 14.15 -10.50 5.94
N PHE A 280 12.93 -10.20 6.35
CA PHE A 280 12.65 -9.59 7.64
C PHE A 280 12.76 -10.66 8.74
N THR A 281 13.29 -10.31 9.89
CA THR A 281 13.26 -11.12 11.11
C THR A 281 12.99 -10.23 12.31
N ARG A 282 12.65 -10.82 13.46
CA ARG A 282 12.50 -10.06 14.72
C ARG A 282 13.77 -9.29 15.11
N ASN A 283 14.92 -9.76 14.67
CA ASN A 283 16.23 -9.15 14.96
C ASN A 283 16.76 -8.27 13.81
N GLY A 284 15.91 -7.81 12.90
CA GLY A 284 16.27 -6.99 11.75
C GLY A 284 16.30 -7.74 10.42
N LYS A 285 16.77 -7.07 9.37
CA LYS A 285 16.86 -7.65 8.02
C LYS A 285 18.11 -8.49 7.85
N ILE A 286 17.97 -9.65 7.21
CA ILE A 286 19.07 -10.53 6.86
C ILE A 286 19.15 -10.73 5.34
N ASN A 287 20.37 -10.92 4.81
CA ASN A 287 20.58 -11.31 3.41
C ASN A 287 20.97 -12.78 3.35
N LEU A 288 20.07 -13.65 2.92
CA LEU A 288 20.28 -15.10 2.87
C LEU A 288 21.25 -15.56 1.78
N ARG A 289 21.71 -14.68 0.88
CA ARG A 289 22.80 -15.00 -0.05
C ARG A 289 24.16 -15.08 0.64
N ASN A 290 24.29 -14.52 1.85
CA ASN A 290 25.55 -14.51 2.61
C ASN A 290 26.04 -15.93 2.92
N ALA A 291 27.37 -16.15 2.82
CA ALA A 291 28.01 -17.44 3.03
C ALA A 291 27.77 -18.04 4.42
N LYS A 292 27.61 -17.21 5.46
CA LYS A 292 27.34 -17.65 6.83
C LYS A 292 26.10 -18.54 6.98
N TYR A 293 25.15 -18.48 6.05
CA TYR A 293 23.93 -19.31 6.08
C TYR A 293 24.06 -20.64 5.33
N LYS A 294 25.25 -20.98 4.81
CA LYS A 294 25.47 -22.20 4.04
C LYS A 294 25.14 -23.48 4.83
N GLU A 295 25.41 -23.46 6.12
CA GLU A 295 25.20 -24.57 7.05
C GLU A 295 24.25 -24.19 8.21
N ASP A 296 23.43 -23.16 8.02
CA ASP A 296 22.41 -22.77 8.99
C ASP A 296 21.11 -23.52 8.70
N PHE A 297 20.88 -24.59 9.44
CA PHE A 297 19.70 -25.46 9.31
C PHE A 297 18.52 -25.02 10.17
N THR A 298 18.53 -23.79 10.67
CA THR A 298 17.39 -23.18 11.38
C THR A 298 16.45 -22.46 10.41
N PRO A 299 15.17 -22.19 10.77
CA PRO A 299 14.25 -21.42 9.94
C PRO A 299 14.70 -19.97 9.76
N VAL A 300 14.12 -19.25 8.80
CA VAL A 300 14.44 -17.83 8.55
C VAL A 300 14.19 -16.99 9.81
N ASP A 301 13.09 -17.25 10.49
CA ASP A 301 12.73 -16.66 11.77
C ASP A 301 12.00 -17.71 12.61
N GLU A 302 12.53 -18.03 13.80
CA GLU A 302 11.99 -19.10 14.67
C GLU A 302 10.59 -18.78 15.21
N SER A 303 10.25 -17.50 15.33
CA SER A 303 8.94 -17.08 15.79
C SER A 303 7.88 -17.04 14.67
N CYS A 304 8.28 -17.22 13.40
CA CYS A 304 7.39 -17.08 12.26
C CYS A 304 6.62 -18.38 11.96
N ASP A 305 5.32 -18.26 11.78
CA ASP A 305 4.38 -19.35 11.52
C ASP A 305 4.14 -19.63 10.02
N CYS A 306 4.83 -18.95 9.11
CA CYS A 306 4.62 -19.11 7.68
C CYS A 306 5.09 -20.47 7.14
N LYS A 307 4.55 -20.87 5.99
CA LYS A 307 4.94 -22.10 5.26
C LYS A 307 6.46 -22.21 5.04
N CYS A 308 7.14 -21.08 4.80
CA CYS A 308 8.60 -21.07 4.62
C CYS A 308 9.31 -21.48 5.91
N CYS A 309 9.03 -20.84 7.04
CA CYS A 309 9.72 -21.12 8.31
C CYS A 309 9.36 -22.47 8.92
N LYS A 310 8.14 -22.97 8.68
CA LYS A 310 7.73 -24.31 9.17
C LYS A 310 8.42 -25.48 8.46
N ASN A 311 8.83 -25.29 7.21
CA ASN A 311 9.24 -26.43 6.36
C ASN A 311 10.66 -26.32 5.82
N TYR A 312 11.30 -25.13 5.84
CA TYR A 312 12.56 -24.90 5.16
C TYR A 312 13.57 -24.20 6.04
N THR A 313 14.85 -24.48 5.80
CA THR A 313 15.98 -23.91 6.53
C THR A 313 16.63 -22.76 5.73
N LYS A 314 17.36 -21.88 6.45
CA LYS A 314 18.17 -20.83 5.81
C LYS A 314 19.18 -21.40 4.82
N ALA A 315 19.80 -22.54 5.14
CA ALA A 315 20.75 -23.22 4.25
C ALA A 315 20.10 -23.61 2.91
N TYR A 316 18.92 -24.21 2.94
CA TYR A 316 18.19 -24.59 1.73
C TYR A 316 17.75 -23.38 0.92
N ILE A 317 17.16 -22.38 1.57
CA ILE A 317 16.74 -21.14 0.90
C ILE A 317 17.94 -20.44 0.26
N ARG A 318 19.07 -20.36 0.99
CA ARG A 318 20.32 -19.82 0.42
C ARG A 318 20.75 -20.59 -0.83
N HIS A 319 20.72 -21.94 -0.76
CA HIS A 319 21.03 -22.76 -1.94
C HIS A 319 20.17 -22.38 -3.14
N LEU A 320 18.85 -22.32 -2.97
CA LEU A 320 17.91 -21.94 -4.04
C LEU A 320 18.23 -20.53 -4.61
N LEU A 321 18.50 -19.55 -3.74
CA LEU A 321 18.82 -18.18 -4.16
C LEU A 321 20.15 -18.10 -4.93
N VAL A 322 21.15 -18.85 -4.53
CA VAL A 322 22.47 -18.89 -5.20
C VAL A 322 22.40 -19.64 -6.53
N ALA A 323 21.58 -20.67 -6.60
CA ALA A 323 21.28 -21.42 -7.82
C ALA A 323 20.28 -20.73 -8.76
N ASP A 324 19.80 -19.54 -8.37
CA ASP A 324 18.78 -18.74 -9.09
C ASP A 324 17.44 -19.48 -9.28
N GLU A 325 17.09 -20.36 -8.35
CA GLU A 325 15.81 -21.06 -8.34
C GLU A 325 14.68 -20.17 -7.82
N THR A 326 13.62 -20.03 -8.59
CA THR A 326 12.48 -19.14 -8.27
C THR A 326 11.75 -19.54 -6.99
N LEU A 327 11.81 -20.80 -6.57
CA LEU A 327 11.23 -21.26 -5.32
C LEU A 327 11.82 -20.52 -4.11
N GLY A 328 13.11 -20.17 -4.13
CA GLY A 328 13.74 -19.40 -3.06
C GLY A 328 13.11 -18.00 -2.92
N GLN A 329 12.87 -17.32 -4.04
CA GLN A 329 12.21 -16.00 -4.06
C GLN A 329 10.74 -16.10 -3.62
N ARG A 330 10.03 -17.17 -4.02
CA ARG A 330 8.64 -17.45 -3.61
C ARG A 330 8.54 -17.64 -2.09
N LEU A 331 9.35 -18.51 -1.54
CA LEU A 331 9.36 -18.81 -0.10
C LEU A 331 9.66 -17.57 0.75
N LEU A 332 10.62 -16.75 0.32
CA LEU A 332 10.92 -15.49 1.00
C LEU A 332 9.82 -14.44 0.83
N SER A 333 9.11 -14.41 -0.31
CA SER A 333 7.96 -13.51 -0.50
C SER A 333 6.84 -13.87 0.47
N ILE A 334 6.52 -15.15 0.62
CA ILE A 334 5.56 -15.67 1.61
C ILE A 334 5.98 -15.25 3.02
N HIS A 335 7.25 -15.46 3.36
CA HIS A 335 7.78 -15.12 4.67
C HIS A 335 7.69 -13.62 4.97
N ASN A 336 8.19 -12.78 4.07
CA ASN A 336 8.22 -11.33 4.29
C ASN A 336 6.81 -10.72 4.39
N LEU A 337 5.87 -11.20 3.58
CA LEU A 337 4.47 -10.76 3.67
C LEU A 337 3.82 -11.23 4.97
N ARG A 338 3.99 -12.49 5.36
CA ARG A 338 3.45 -13.01 6.63
C ARG A 338 4.05 -12.27 7.83
N PHE A 339 5.34 -11.93 7.76
CA PHE A 339 6.00 -11.14 8.80
C PHE A 339 5.30 -9.80 9.05
N LEU A 340 5.01 -9.02 7.99
CA LEU A 340 4.33 -7.73 8.11
C LEU A 340 2.88 -7.89 8.57
N ILE A 341 2.17 -8.90 8.07
CA ILE A 341 0.79 -9.19 8.48
C ILE A 341 0.74 -9.56 9.96
N ARG A 342 1.68 -10.39 10.45
CA ARG A 342 1.79 -10.71 11.88
C ARG A 342 2.07 -9.48 12.74
N ILE A 343 2.94 -8.59 12.30
CA ILE A 343 3.14 -7.31 13.02
C ILE A 343 1.83 -6.57 13.17
N MET A 344 1.00 -6.53 12.12
CA MET A 344 -0.33 -5.89 12.21
C MET A 344 -1.28 -6.63 13.16
N GLU A 345 -1.24 -7.96 13.20
CA GLU A 345 -2.00 -8.76 14.16
C GLU A 345 -1.61 -8.40 15.60
N GLU A 346 -0.31 -8.39 15.91
CA GLU A 346 0.23 -8.03 17.22
C GLU A 346 -0.09 -6.59 17.61
N ILE A 347 0.01 -5.65 16.66
CA ILE A 347 -0.37 -4.25 16.86
C ILE A 347 -1.86 -4.14 17.22
N ARG A 348 -2.75 -4.86 16.54
CA ARG A 348 -4.18 -4.84 16.85
C ARG A 348 -4.45 -5.32 18.28
N GLU A 349 -3.84 -6.41 18.70
CA GLU A 349 -3.99 -6.91 20.09
C GLU A 349 -3.46 -5.89 21.11
N ALA A 350 -2.28 -5.31 20.84
CA ALA A 350 -1.70 -4.29 21.72
C ALA A 350 -2.59 -3.03 21.83
N ILE A 351 -3.23 -2.60 20.73
CA ILE A 351 -4.18 -1.47 20.75
C ILE A 351 -5.39 -1.82 21.63
N LYS A 352 -5.99 -3.01 21.47
CA LYS A 352 -7.14 -3.46 22.28
C LYS A 352 -6.86 -3.46 23.79
N GLU A 353 -5.61 -3.71 24.16
CA GLU A 353 -5.13 -3.80 25.54
C GLU A 353 -4.47 -2.51 26.07
N ASP A 354 -4.47 -1.42 25.26
CA ASP A 354 -3.79 -0.15 25.59
C ASP A 354 -2.29 -0.29 25.89
N ARG A 355 -1.62 -1.18 25.16
CA ARG A 355 -0.17 -1.51 25.28
C ARG A 355 0.62 -1.22 24.02
N PHE A 356 0.11 -0.39 23.13
CA PHE A 356 0.76 -0.14 21.83
C PHE A 356 2.21 0.38 21.97
N LEU A 357 2.45 1.33 22.86
CA LEU A 357 3.80 1.87 23.08
C LEU A 357 4.76 0.82 23.65
N GLU A 358 4.29 -0.05 24.54
CA GLU A 358 5.09 -1.16 25.09
C GLU A 358 5.52 -2.12 23.96
N LEU A 359 4.59 -2.55 23.10
CA LEU A 359 4.90 -3.40 21.95
C LEU A 359 5.87 -2.72 20.98
N LYS A 360 5.68 -1.43 20.71
CA LYS A 360 6.58 -0.65 19.85
C LYS A 360 8.01 -0.62 20.39
N GLU A 361 8.16 -0.35 21.68
CA GLU A 361 9.48 -0.31 22.35
C GLU A 361 10.14 -1.70 22.31
N GLU A 362 9.41 -2.76 22.64
CA GLU A 362 9.90 -4.14 22.57
C GLU A 362 10.38 -4.49 21.15
N PHE A 363 9.56 -4.18 20.13
CA PHE A 363 9.93 -4.43 18.74
C PHE A 363 11.20 -3.66 18.35
N TYR A 364 11.32 -2.38 18.70
CA TYR A 364 12.46 -1.55 18.35
C TYR A 364 13.75 -2.01 19.03
N ASN A 365 13.67 -2.44 20.30
CA ASN A 365 14.81 -2.97 21.04
C ASN A 365 15.37 -4.25 20.41
N ASN A 366 14.53 -5.07 19.81
CA ASN A 366 14.95 -6.29 19.14
C ASN A 366 15.40 -6.03 17.69
N TYR A 367 14.65 -5.22 16.93
CA TYR A 367 14.86 -5.00 15.50
C TYR A 367 16.13 -4.19 15.17
N LYS A 368 16.58 -3.30 16.05
CA LYS A 368 17.76 -2.43 15.85
C LYS A 368 19.10 -3.02 16.32
N LYS A 369 19.12 -4.23 16.84
CA LYS A 369 20.33 -4.85 17.42
C LYS A 369 21.40 -5.29 16.41
N LYS A 370 21.34 -4.85 15.15
CA LYS A 370 22.38 -5.17 14.13
C LYS A 370 22.80 -3.95 13.35
#